data_6e7d28fb0fc7119ceda4aedb17679037
#
_entry.id   6e7d28fb0fc7119ceda4aedb17679037
#
_cell.length_a   1.000
_cell.length_b   1.000
_cell.length_c   1.000
_cell.angle_alpha   90.00
_cell.angle_beta   90.00
_cell.angle_gamma   90.00
#
_symmetry.space_group_name_H-M   'P 1'
#
loop_
_entity.id
_entity.type
_entity.pdbx_description
1 polymer ?
#
loop_
_entity_poly.entity_id
_entity_poly.type
_entity_poly.pdbx_seq_one_letter_code
_entity_poly.pdbx_strand_id
1 'polypeptide(L)'
;MGVSSIQGGGGGGFWLPRAASTGAGAVDALFYFILAISVIFFALIVGLMILFVVRYRRRAGHGPEASPAHNTPLEITWSVIPLAIVIGIFAWGFKVFMDLATAPANAYEVQVTAQKWSWLYTYPNGHVDNVLHVPGDRPVKLVMTSEDVIHSFFVPAFRVKRDVVPGRYSTLWFEALEPGEYQVYCTEYCGTGHSDMLSKVVVHPPGGFEKWLEDASNILNTLPPAEAGERLYRTRGCIQCHSMDGAAGIGPTFRGLVGTQRAMRGGGRGDRR
;
A
#
# COMPACT_ATOMS: atom_id res chain seq x y z
N MET A 1 14.01 3.70 18.82
CA MET A 1 14.59 2.86 17.77
C MET A 1 14.47 3.63 16.48
N GLY A 2 15.58 4.04 15.88
CA GLY A 2 15.62 4.94 14.73
C GLY A 2 15.06 4.25 13.50
N VAL A 3 14.09 4.88 12.86
CA VAL A 3 13.64 4.52 11.50
C VAL A 3 14.80 4.85 10.58
N SER A 4 15.61 3.84 10.26
CA SER A 4 16.64 3.95 9.22
C SER A 4 15.90 4.27 7.92
N SER A 5 16.15 5.46 7.38
CA SER A 5 15.61 5.90 6.10
C SER A 5 16.08 4.96 5.00
N ILE A 6 15.20 4.06 4.56
CA ILE A 6 15.41 3.24 3.38
C ILE A 6 15.23 4.18 2.18
N GLN A 7 16.33 4.85 1.82
CA GLN A 7 16.42 5.64 0.61
C GLN A 7 17.09 4.81 -0.47
N GLY A 8 16.29 4.17 -1.31
CA GLY A 8 16.73 3.90 -2.67
C GLY A 8 17.09 5.24 -3.32
N GLY A 9 18.32 5.38 -3.82
CA GLY A 9 18.93 6.64 -4.22
C GLY A 9 18.11 7.48 -5.18
N GLY A 10 18.01 8.76 -4.89
CA GLY A 10 17.72 9.86 -5.81
C GLY A 10 16.26 10.16 -6.12
N GLY A 11 15.75 11.33 -5.65
CA GLY A 11 14.76 12.13 -6.37
C GLY A 11 13.29 11.74 -6.28
N GLY A 12 12.72 11.64 -5.09
CA GLY A 12 11.27 11.82 -4.92
C GLY A 12 10.89 13.30 -5.07
N GLY A 13 9.66 13.61 -5.53
CA GLY A 13 9.14 14.97 -5.52
C GLY A 13 8.64 15.37 -4.12
N PHE A 14 8.21 16.64 -3.98
CA PHE A 14 7.61 17.12 -2.73
C PHE A 14 6.35 16.32 -2.31
N TRP A 15 5.57 15.89 -3.28
CA TRP A 15 4.28 15.21 -3.04
C TRP A 15 4.36 13.69 -3.04
N LEU A 16 5.29 13.12 -3.81
CA LEU A 16 5.34 11.69 -4.07
C LEU A 16 6.76 11.16 -3.89
N PRO A 17 6.96 9.95 -3.31
CA PRO A 17 8.26 9.30 -3.29
C PRO A 17 8.73 8.99 -4.72
N ARG A 18 9.99 8.59 -4.89
CA ARG A 18 10.51 8.16 -6.20
C ARG A 18 9.62 7.06 -6.79
N ALA A 19 9.25 7.22 -8.06
CA ALA A 19 8.54 6.20 -8.82
C ALA A 19 9.47 5.00 -9.08
N ALA A 20 9.05 3.79 -8.69
CA ALA A 20 9.87 2.59 -8.75
C ALA A 20 9.15 1.41 -9.43
N SER A 21 8.05 1.65 -10.16
CA SER A 21 7.38 0.65 -10.99
C SER A 21 7.04 1.21 -12.37
N THR A 22 6.85 0.30 -13.33
CA THR A 22 6.47 0.65 -14.72
C THR A 22 5.14 1.42 -14.80
N GLY A 23 4.19 1.13 -13.89
CA GLY A 23 2.90 1.82 -13.82
C GLY A 23 2.93 3.19 -13.13
N ALA A 24 3.96 3.47 -12.32
CA ALA A 24 3.99 4.67 -11.47
C ALA A 24 3.99 5.96 -12.28
N GLY A 25 4.68 6.02 -13.42
CA GLY A 25 4.75 7.21 -14.25
C GLY A 25 3.39 7.66 -14.82
N ALA A 26 2.52 6.73 -15.18
CA ALA A 26 1.18 7.03 -15.68
C ALA A 26 0.28 7.59 -14.55
N VAL A 27 0.40 7.04 -13.34
CA VAL A 27 -0.32 7.54 -12.15
C VAL A 27 0.15 8.95 -11.80
N ASP A 28 1.47 9.18 -11.77
CA ASP A 28 2.05 10.49 -11.44
C ASP A 28 1.64 11.55 -12.46
N ALA A 29 1.65 11.23 -13.76
CA ALA A 29 1.23 12.15 -14.81
C ALA A 29 -0.24 12.58 -14.64
N LEU A 30 -1.13 11.62 -14.36
CA LEU A 30 -2.54 11.90 -14.11
C LEU A 30 -2.73 12.71 -12.81
N PHE A 31 -2.01 12.38 -11.75
CA PHE A 31 -2.04 13.12 -10.49
C PHE A 31 -1.64 14.58 -10.67
N TYR A 32 -0.52 14.87 -11.32
CA TYR A 32 -0.06 16.24 -11.53
C TYR A 32 -0.97 17.01 -12.49
N PHE A 33 -1.56 16.35 -13.47
CA PHE A 33 -2.56 16.97 -14.35
C PHE A 33 -3.81 17.40 -13.56
N ILE A 34 -4.36 16.53 -12.73
CA ILE A 34 -5.51 16.85 -11.87
C ILE A 34 -5.14 17.95 -10.86
N LEU A 35 -3.95 17.87 -10.26
CA LEU A 35 -3.46 18.88 -9.33
C LEU A 35 -3.36 20.26 -9.99
N ALA A 36 -2.80 20.33 -11.21
CA ALA A 36 -2.69 21.60 -11.95
C ALA A 36 -4.06 22.20 -12.23
N ILE A 37 -5.02 21.42 -12.72
CA ILE A 37 -6.40 21.87 -12.94
C ILE A 37 -7.04 22.35 -11.63
N SER A 38 -6.85 21.59 -10.53
CA SER A 38 -7.40 21.95 -9.22
C SER A 38 -6.83 23.27 -8.71
N VAL A 39 -5.53 23.51 -8.87
CA VAL A 39 -4.88 24.77 -8.49
C VAL A 39 -5.41 25.94 -9.34
N ILE A 40 -5.58 25.75 -10.65
CA ILE A 40 -6.12 26.79 -11.55
C ILE A 40 -7.56 27.16 -11.12
N PHE A 41 -8.43 26.18 -10.92
CA PHE A 41 -9.81 26.46 -10.49
C PHE A 41 -9.87 27.07 -9.09
N PHE A 42 -9.05 26.58 -8.16
CA PHE A 42 -8.94 27.15 -6.82
C PHE A 42 -8.53 28.63 -6.88
N ALA A 43 -7.47 28.95 -7.61
CA ALA A 43 -7.00 30.33 -7.77
C ALA A 43 -8.05 31.24 -8.45
N LEU A 44 -8.73 30.72 -9.48
CA LEU A 44 -9.81 31.44 -10.16
C LEU A 44 -10.97 31.74 -9.21
N ILE A 45 -11.49 30.73 -8.52
CA ILE A 45 -12.67 30.86 -7.65
C ILE A 45 -12.34 31.79 -6.46
N VAL A 46 -11.22 31.53 -5.77
CA VAL A 46 -10.80 32.37 -4.63
C VAL A 46 -10.49 33.81 -5.08
N GLY A 47 -9.81 33.98 -6.21
CA GLY A 47 -9.51 35.29 -6.78
C GLY A 47 -10.78 36.07 -7.11
N LEU A 48 -11.75 35.43 -7.79
CA LEU A 48 -13.06 36.05 -8.08
C LEU A 48 -13.84 36.36 -6.81
N MET A 49 -13.82 35.46 -5.83
CA MET A 49 -14.50 35.67 -4.55
C MET A 49 -13.93 36.91 -3.83
N ILE A 50 -12.60 37.02 -3.72
CA ILE A 50 -11.94 38.19 -3.11
C ILE A 50 -12.27 39.46 -3.90
N LEU A 51 -12.18 39.41 -5.24
CA LEU A 51 -12.49 40.53 -6.12
C LEU A 51 -13.92 41.04 -5.87
N PHE A 52 -14.89 40.14 -5.84
CA PHE A 52 -16.29 40.53 -5.66
C PHE A 52 -16.56 41.03 -4.25
N VAL A 53 -15.99 40.44 -3.20
CA VAL A 53 -16.12 40.93 -1.83
C VAL A 53 -15.55 42.36 -1.71
N VAL A 54 -14.38 42.63 -2.27
CA VAL A 54 -13.77 43.96 -2.22
C VAL A 54 -14.54 44.99 -3.05
N ARG A 55 -14.96 44.63 -4.28
CA ARG A 55 -15.61 45.54 -5.21
C ARG A 55 -17.05 45.84 -4.82
N TYR A 56 -17.81 44.85 -4.39
CA TYR A 56 -19.26 44.97 -4.11
C TYR A 56 -19.57 45.03 -2.61
N ARG A 57 -18.57 45.26 -1.76
CA ARG A 57 -18.79 45.46 -0.32
C ARG A 57 -19.76 46.62 -0.09
N ARG A 58 -20.65 46.47 0.90
CA ARG A 58 -21.60 47.51 1.30
C ARG A 58 -20.86 48.82 1.68
N ARG A 59 -21.27 49.93 1.08
CA ARG A 59 -20.76 51.26 1.41
C ARG A 59 -21.93 52.17 1.81
N ALA A 60 -21.69 53.09 2.72
CA ALA A 60 -22.71 54.10 3.09
C ALA A 60 -23.09 54.95 1.85
N GLY A 61 -24.38 55.14 1.65
CA GLY A 61 -24.91 55.94 0.53
C GLY A 61 -25.08 55.17 -0.82
N HIS A 62 -24.70 53.87 -0.90
CA HIS A 62 -24.94 53.08 -2.09
C HIS A 62 -25.99 52.00 -1.80
N GLY A 63 -27.10 52.05 -2.53
CA GLY A 63 -28.13 50.99 -2.54
C GLY A 63 -27.68 49.78 -3.39
N PRO A 64 -28.41 48.66 -3.28
CA PRO A 64 -28.16 47.51 -4.14
C PRO A 64 -28.45 47.87 -5.63
N GLU A 65 -27.51 47.53 -6.50
CA GLU A 65 -27.69 47.65 -7.94
C GLU A 65 -28.54 46.49 -8.48
N ALA A 66 -29.42 46.77 -9.45
CA ALA A 66 -30.18 45.73 -10.13
C ALA A 66 -29.23 44.84 -10.96
N SER A 67 -29.28 43.56 -10.69
CA SER A 67 -28.47 42.55 -11.39
C SER A 67 -29.36 41.66 -12.25
N PRO A 68 -28.96 41.27 -13.48
CA PRO A 68 -29.70 40.30 -14.28
C PRO A 68 -29.79 38.97 -13.55
N ALA A 69 -30.99 38.36 -13.51
CA ALA A 69 -31.23 37.09 -12.86
C ALA A 69 -30.60 35.89 -13.61
N HIS A 70 -30.39 36.02 -14.92
CA HIS A 70 -29.87 34.97 -15.79
C HIS A 70 -28.85 35.53 -16.78
N ASN A 71 -27.85 34.72 -17.11
CA ASN A 71 -26.88 34.95 -18.19
C ASN A 71 -26.58 33.61 -18.86
N THR A 72 -27.41 33.22 -19.80
CA THR A 72 -27.33 31.92 -20.50
C THR A 72 -25.96 31.62 -21.10
N PRO A 73 -25.24 32.55 -21.78
CA PRO A 73 -23.89 32.25 -22.26
C PRO A 73 -22.89 31.93 -21.14
N LEU A 74 -22.96 32.65 -20.03
CA LEU A 74 -22.10 32.40 -18.87
C LEU A 74 -22.45 31.06 -18.22
N GLU A 75 -23.73 30.74 -18.07
CA GLU A 75 -24.21 29.50 -17.47
C GLU A 75 -23.78 28.26 -18.31
N ILE A 76 -23.91 28.34 -19.64
CA ILE A 76 -23.42 27.31 -20.57
C ILE A 76 -21.89 27.16 -20.43
N THR A 77 -21.15 28.26 -20.38
CA THR A 77 -19.68 28.25 -20.32
C THR A 77 -19.17 27.54 -19.06
N TRP A 78 -19.69 27.89 -17.87
CA TRP A 78 -19.24 27.27 -16.64
C TRP A 78 -19.76 25.84 -16.43
N SER A 79 -20.76 25.40 -17.22
CA SER A 79 -21.24 24.01 -17.20
C SER A 79 -20.48 23.14 -18.19
N VAL A 80 -20.31 23.59 -19.42
CA VAL A 80 -19.73 22.79 -20.52
C VAL A 80 -18.22 22.62 -20.38
N ILE A 81 -17.49 23.69 -20.01
CA ILE A 81 -16.03 23.60 -19.88
C ILE A 81 -15.62 22.62 -18.78
N PRO A 82 -16.12 22.71 -17.52
CA PRO A 82 -15.80 21.72 -16.51
C PRO A 82 -16.25 20.30 -16.86
N LEU A 83 -17.41 20.15 -17.50
CA LEU A 83 -17.89 18.85 -17.95
C LEU A 83 -16.92 18.19 -18.94
N ALA A 84 -16.46 18.95 -19.94
CA ALA A 84 -15.48 18.45 -20.92
C ALA A 84 -14.15 18.04 -20.25
N ILE A 85 -13.68 18.83 -19.27
CA ILE A 85 -12.48 18.51 -18.48
C ILE A 85 -12.68 17.21 -17.69
N VAL A 86 -13.81 17.05 -17.00
CA VAL A 86 -14.13 15.85 -16.22
C VAL A 86 -14.21 14.61 -17.12
N ILE A 87 -14.83 14.71 -18.30
CA ILE A 87 -14.84 13.62 -19.27
C ILE A 87 -13.43 13.24 -19.72
N GLY A 88 -12.55 14.22 -19.96
CA GLY A 88 -11.16 13.98 -20.31
C GLY A 88 -10.38 13.27 -19.17
N ILE A 89 -10.55 13.74 -17.94
CA ILE A 89 -9.95 13.10 -16.75
C ILE A 89 -10.47 11.66 -16.59
N PHE A 90 -11.78 11.46 -16.75
CA PHE A 90 -12.38 10.13 -16.67
C PHE A 90 -11.80 9.18 -17.73
N ALA A 91 -11.74 9.59 -18.99
CA ALA A 91 -11.24 8.75 -20.07
C ALA A 91 -9.77 8.35 -19.86
N TRP A 92 -8.93 9.30 -19.45
CA TRP A 92 -7.52 9.03 -19.12
C TRP A 92 -7.38 8.15 -17.88
N GLY A 93 -8.08 8.48 -16.79
CA GLY A 93 -8.07 7.72 -15.54
C GLY A 93 -8.57 6.30 -15.72
N PHE A 94 -9.63 6.11 -16.52
CA PHE A 94 -10.16 4.78 -16.85
C PHE A 94 -9.12 3.91 -17.59
N LYS A 95 -8.41 4.51 -18.56
CA LYS A 95 -7.34 3.80 -19.26
C LYS A 95 -6.24 3.35 -18.29
N VAL A 96 -5.73 4.26 -17.45
CA VAL A 96 -4.68 3.94 -16.44
C VAL A 96 -5.19 2.89 -15.45
N PHE A 97 -6.45 2.98 -15.04
CA PHE A 97 -7.06 1.99 -14.14
C PHE A 97 -7.10 0.59 -14.79
N MET A 98 -7.50 0.49 -16.06
CA MET A 98 -7.55 -0.80 -16.76
C MET A 98 -6.17 -1.40 -16.95
N ASP A 99 -5.16 -0.59 -17.26
CA ASP A 99 -3.77 -1.03 -17.38
C ASP A 99 -3.25 -1.58 -16.04
N LEU A 100 -3.57 -0.93 -14.90
CA LEU A 100 -3.17 -1.39 -13.56
C LEU A 100 -4.03 -2.54 -13.03
N ALA A 101 -5.25 -2.72 -13.50
CA ALA A 101 -6.14 -3.80 -13.07
C ALA A 101 -5.86 -5.13 -13.79
N THR A 102 -5.19 -5.09 -14.94
CA THR A 102 -4.96 -6.27 -15.81
C THR A 102 -3.50 -6.69 -15.75
N ALA A 103 -3.21 -7.74 -14.98
CA ALA A 103 -1.87 -8.29 -14.90
C ALA A 103 -1.45 -8.96 -16.22
N PRO A 104 -0.18 -8.82 -16.67
CA PRO A 104 0.36 -9.58 -17.79
C PRO A 104 0.26 -11.09 -17.54
N ALA A 105 0.07 -11.88 -18.60
CA ALA A 105 -0.11 -13.33 -18.50
C ALA A 105 1.13 -14.07 -17.97
N ASN A 106 2.33 -13.49 -18.13
CA ASN A 106 3.61 -14.02 -17.67
C ASN A 106 3.99 -13.52 -16.26
N ALA A 107 3.08 -12.86 -15.52
CA ALA A 107 3.37 -12.36 -14.19
C ALA A 107 3.63 -13.49 -13.19
N TYR A 108 4.68 -13.34 -12.38
CA TYR A 108 4.99 -14.26 -11.28
C TYR A 108 3.95 -14.09 -10.16
N GLU A 109 3.22 -15.15 -9.83
CA GLU A 109 2.14 -15.09 -8.88
C GLU A 109 2.62 -15.40 -7.46
N VAL A 110 2.25 -14.55 -6.49
CA VAL A 110 2.47 -14.76 -5.06
C VAL A 110 1.13 -14.60 -4.34
N GLN A 111 0.81 -15.55 -3.46
CA GLN A 111 -0.36 -15.45 -2.59
C GLN A 111 -0.04 -14.60 -1.36
N VAL A 112 -0.96 -13.72 -0.98
CA VAL A 112 -0.82 -12.85 0.20
C VAL A 112 -1.97 -13.11 1.15
N THR A 113 -1.65 -13.47 2.37
CA THR A 113 -2.60 -13.60 3.46
C THR A 113 -2.39 -12.45 4.44
N ALA A 114 -3.42 -11.64 4.64
CA ALA A 114 -3.43 -10.57 5.63
C ALA A 114 -4.15 -11.03 6.89
N GLN A 115 -3.60 -10.74 8.05
CA GLN A 115 -4.21 -10.96 9.36
C GLN A 115 -3.74 -9.89 10.35
N LYS A 116 -4.40 -9.71 11.48
CA LYS A 116 -4.01 -8.75 12.54
C LYS A 116 -2.70 -9.16 13.17
N TRP A 117 -1.67 -8.49 13.01
CA TRP A 117 -1.28 -7.32 12.21
C TRP A 117 -0.03 -7.69 11.42
N SER A 118 -0.18 -8.64 10.49
CA SER A 118 0.90 -9.21 9.70
C SER A 118 0.51 -9.50 8.27
N TRP A 119 1.51 -9.51 7.40
CA TRP A 119 1.45 -9.95 6.02
C TRP A 119 2.20 -11.27 5.90
N LEU A 120 1.61 -12.26 5.25
CA LEU A 120 2.27 -13.52 4.90
C LEU A 120 2.22 -13.71 3.38
N TYR A 121 3.37 -14.00 2.82
CA TYR A 121 3.56 -14.20 1.38
C TYR A 121 3.89 -15.66 1.11
N THR A 122 3.00 -16.35 0.39
CA THR A 122 3.17 -17.76 0.04
C THR A 122 3.55 -17.89 -1.42
N TYR A 123 4.69 -18.49 -1.67
CA TYR A 123 5.26 -18.70 -3.00
C TYR A 123 4.78 -20.02 -3.61
N PRO A 124 4.85 -20.20 -4.96
CA PRO A 124 4.39 -21.41 -5.64
C PRO A 124 5.03 -22.72 -5.14
N ASN A 125 6.25 -22.65 -4.61
CA ASN A 125 6.97 -23.79 -4.04
C ASN A 125 6.57 -24.11 -2.57
N GLY A 126 5.59 -23.39 -2.01
CA GLY A 126 5.11 -23.53 -0.62
C GLY A 126 5.93 -22.78 0.43
N HIS A 127 7.00 -22.06 0.05
CA HIS A 127 7.72 -21.19 0.97
C HIS A 127 6.81 -20.05 1.45
N VAL A 128 6.90 -19.70 2.74
CA VAL A 128 6.12 -18.59 3.33
C VAL A 128 7.08 -17.65 4.05
N ASP A 129 6.93 -16.34 3.78
CA ASP A 129 7.71 -15.29 4.43
C ASP A 129 6.80 -14.10 4.81
N ASN A 130 7.22 -13.27 5.77
CA ASN A 130 6.54 -12.02 6.13
C ASN A 130 7.14 -10.79 5.45
N VAL A 131 8.17 -10.99 4.63
CA VAL A 131 8.74 -10.01 3.71
C VAL A 131 8.48 -10.50 2.28
N LEU A 132 8.00 -9.61 1.42
CA LEU A 132 7.73 -9.95 0.02
C LEU A 132 9.01 -9.85 -0.80
N HIS A 133 9.56 -10.99 -1.18
CA HIS A 133 10.68 -11.06 -2.10
C HIS A 133 10.20 -11.30 -3.52
N VAL A 134 10.71 -10.56 -4.49
CA VAL A 134 10.25 -10.61 -5.88
C VAL A 134 11.41 -10.50 -6.87
N PRO A 135 11.28 -11.07 -8.08
CA PRO A 135 12.20 -10.82 -9.17
C PRO A 135 12.09 -9.38 -9.69
N GLY A 136 13.19 -8.77 -10.11
CA GLY A 136 13.24 -7.43 -10.69
C GLY A 136 13.21 -7.38 -12.22
N ASP A 137 13.06 -8.53 -12.88
CA ASP A 137 13.13 -8.69 -14.34
C ASP A 137 11.81 -9.10 -14.99
N ARG A 138 10.73 -9.17 -14.21
CA ARG A 138 9.40 -9.58 -14.70
C ARG A 138 8.28 -9.05 -13.82
N PRO A 139 7.06 -8.92 -14.37
CA PRO A 139 5.89 -8.49 -13.59
C PRO A 139 5.54 -9.51 -12.50
N VAL A 140 5.04 -9.00 -11.38
CA VAL A 140 4.59 -9.76 -10.22
C VAL A 140 3.12 -9.50 -9.99
N LYS A 141 2.35 -10.57 -9.82
CA LYS A 141 0.92 -10.53 -9.49
C LYS A 141 0.72 -11.05 -8.07
N LEU A 142 0.06 -10.26 -7.24
CA LEU A 142 -0.37 -10.64 -5.91
C LEU A 142 -1.84 -11.08 -5.94
N VAL A 143 -2.12 -12.26 -5.38
CA VAL A 143 -3.48 -12.74 -5.12
C VAL A 143 -3.69 -12.72 -3.63
N MET A 144 -4.55 -11.84 -3.15
CA MET A 144 -4.63 -11.44 -1.75
C MET A 144 -5.96 -11.79 -1.12
N THR A 145 -5.93 -12.30 0.12
CA THR A 145 -7.11 -12.55 0.96
C THR A 145 -6.81 -12.18 2.41
N SER A 146 -7.86 -11.91 3.19
CA SER A 146 -7.75 -11.67 4.63
C SER A 146 -8.42 -12.78 5.42
N GLU A 147 -7.84 -13.12 6.57
CA GLU A 147 -8.39 -14.13 7.51
C GLU A 147 -9.33 -13.50 8.56
N ASP A 148 -9.33 -12.19 8.73
CA ASP A 148 -10.07 -11.56 9.83
C ASP A 148 -10.85 -10.31 9.42
N VAL A 149 -10.20 -9.17 9.21
CA VAL A 149 -10.83 -7.88 8.87
C VAL A 149 -10.31 -7.36 7.54
N ILE A 150 -10.84 -6.24 7.07
CA ILE A 150 -10.30 -5.58 5.88
C ILE A 150 -8.93 -4.96 6.23
N HIS A 151 -7.97 -5.20 5.35
CA HIS A 151 -6.66 -4.55 5.31
C HIS A 151 -6.48 -3.89 3.95
N SER A 152 -5.43 -3.11 3.76
CA SER A 152 -5.12 -2.55 2.44
C SER A 152 -3.63 -2.58 2.19
N PHE A 153 -3.22 -3.34 1.19
CA PHE A 153 -1.83 -3.45 0.76
C PHE A 153 -1.43 -2.21 -0.04
N PHE A 154 -0.42 -1.49 0.41
CA PHE A 154 0.03 -0.25 -0.22
C PHE A 154 1.55 -0.15 -0.30
N VAL A 155 2.07 0.04 -1.52
CA VAL A 155 3.48 0.34 -1.78
C VAL A 155 3.57 1.71 -2.46
N PRO A 156 3.86 2.79 -1.72
CA PRO A 156 3.86 4.15 -2.26
C PRO A 156 4.79 4.34 -3.46
N ALA A 157 5.98 3.75 -3.42
CA ALA A 157 6.95 3.86 -4.50
C ALA A 157 6.48 3.21 -5.81
N PHE A 158 5.60 2.21 -5.74
CA PHE A 158 5.03 1.53 -6.91
C PHE A 158 3.70 2.13 -7.37
N ARG A 159 3.10 3.06 -6.60
CA ARG A 159 1.77 3.64 -6.84
C ARG A 159 0.65 2.60 -6.88
N VAL A 160 0.83 1.49 -6.17
CA VAL A 160 -0.16 0.42 -6.11
C VAL A 160 -0.78 0.33 -4.73
N LYS A 161 -2.11 0.28 -4.68
CA LYS A 161 -2.92 0.09 -3.47
C LYS A 161 -4.10 -0.82 -3.78
N ARG A 162 -4.36 -1.78 -2.90
CA ARG A 162 -5.51 -2.67 -3.04
C ARG A 162 -6.01 -3.14 -1.69
N ASP A 163 -7.32 -3.06 -1.49
CA ASP A 163 -7.96 -3.58 -0.29
C ASP A 163 -8.00 -5.10 -0.31
N VAL A 164 -7.71 -5.69 0.85
CA VAL A 164 -7.66 -7.13 1.08
C VAL A 164 -8.82 -7.49 2.00
N VAL A 165 -9.85 -8.11 1.40
CA VAL A 165 -11.16 -8.28 2.02
C VAL A 165 -11.37 -9.74 2.43
N PRO A 166 -11.89 -10.03 3.64
CA PRO A 166 -12.23 -11.38 4.06
C PRO A 166 -13.24 -12.06 3.12
N GLY A 167 -13.04 -13.35 2.88
CA GLY A 167 -13.98 -14.18 2.11
C GLY A 167 -13.97 -13.95 0.60
N ARG A 168 -13.02 -13.14 0.09
CA ARG A 168 -12.83 -12.95 -1.35
C ARG A 168 -11.36 -12.74 -1.70
N TYR A 169 -11.01 -12.97 -2.96
CA TYR A 169 -9.69 -12.66 -3.48
C TYR A 169 -9.67 -11.28 -4.13
N SER A 170 -8.63 -10.52 -3.82
CA SER A 170 -8.26 -9.28 -4.49
C SER A 170 -6.97 -9.49 -5.27
N THR A 171 -6.82 -8.85 -6.43
CA THR A 171 -5.59 -8.95 -7.22
C THR A 171 -4.95 -7.59 -7.42
N LEU A 172 -3.63 -7.57 -7.44
CA LEU A 172 -2.80 -6.40 -7.71
C LEU A 172 -1.55 -6.88 -8.45
N TRP A 173 -1.02 -6.07 -9.37
CA TRP A 173 0.25 -6.39 -10.01
C TRP A 173 1.14 -5.15 -10.12
N PHE A 174 2.43 -5.40 -10.22
CA PHE A 174 3.45 -4.38 -10.47
C PHE A 174 4.66 -5.01 -11.17
N GLU A 175 5.47 -4.18 -11.78
CA GLU A 175 6.78 -4.53 -12.29
C GLU A 175 7.76 -3.47 -11.79
N ALA A 176 8.75 -3.92 -10.99
CA ALA A 176 9.71 -3.02 -10.38
C ALA A 176 10.76 -2.57 -11.40
N LEU A 177 11.17 -1.31 -11.33
CA LEU A 177 12.19 -0.74 -12.23
C LEU A 177 13.61 -1.02 -11.76
N GLU A 178 13.84 -1.15 -10.46
CA GLU A 178 15.16 -1.26 -9.87
C GLU A 178 15.15 -2.23 -8.68
N PRO A 179 16.21 -3.04 -8.50
CA PRO A 179 16.43 -3.80 -7.27
C PRO A 179 16.51 -2.88 -6.05
N GLY A 180 16.02 -3.35 -4.90
CA GLY A 180 16.02 -2.58 -3.66
C GLY A 180 14.93 -3.00 -2.71
N GLU A 181 14.83 -2.29 -1.59
CA GLU A 181 13.79 -2.49 -0.58
C GLU A 181 12.76 -1.35 -0.63
N TYR A 182 11.50 -1.71 -0.64
CA TYR A 182 10.37 -0.78 -0.70
C TYR A 182 9.40 -1.06 0.43
N GLN A 183 8.93 -0.01 1.11
CA GLN A 183 8.05 -0.14 2.25
C GLN A 183 6.63 -0.55 1.85
N VAL A 184 6.07 -1.52 2.57
CA VAL A 184 4.65 -1.91 2.52
C VAL A 184 3.94 -1.38 3.74
N TYR A 185 2.78 -0.78 3.54
CA TYR A 185 1.89 -0.27 4.60
C TYR A 185 0.53 -0.97 4.53
N CYS A 186 -0.12 -1.10 5.69
CA CYS A 186 -1.56 -1.28 5.75
C CYS A 186 -2.22 0.10 5.76
N THR A 187 -3.15 0.35 4.83
CA THR A 187 -3.84 1.65 4.69
C THR A 187 -5.36 1.54 4.83
N GLU A 188 -5.83 0.48 5.50
CA GLU A 188 -7.21 0.36 5.99
C GLU A 188 -7.19 0.02 7.46
N TYR A 189 -7.93 0.79 8.30
CA TYR A 189 -7.89 0.63 9.76
C TYR A 189 -8.34 -0.78 10.16
N CYS A 190 -7.42 -1.55 10.73
CA CYS A 190 -7.62 -2.96 11.07
C CYS A 190 -7.51 -3.26 12.58
N GLY A 191 -7.52 -2.24 13.43
CA GLY A 191 -7.45 -2.39 14.89
C GLY A 191 -6.24 -1.70 15.53
N THR A 192 -5.96 -1.99 16.81
CA THR A 192 -4.96 -1.29 17.62
C THR A 192 -3.53 -1.35 17.10
N GLY A 193 -3.13 -2.44 16.45
CA GLY A 193 -1.81 -2.61 15.83
C GLY A 193 -1.74 -2.19 14.36
N HIS A 194 -2.72 -1.41 13.88
CA HIS A 194 -2.77 -0.98 12.48
C HIS A 194 -1.51 -0.26 12.00
N SER A 195 -0.97 0.66 12.79
CA SER A 195 0.26 1.41 12.47
C SER A 195 1.52 0.54 12.45
N ASP A 196 1.49 -0.61 13.13
CA ASP A 196 2.62 -1.53 13.23
C ASP A 196 2.54 -2.66 12.19
N MET A 197 1.46 -2.72 11.41
CA MET A 197 1.28 -3.68 10.32
C MET A 197 2.09 -3.25 9.09
N LEU A 198 3.39 -3.39 9.21
CA LEU A 198 4.40 -3.03 8.22
C LEU A 198 5.03 -4.29 7.61
N SER A 199 5.45 -4.19 6.35
CA SER A 199 6.28 -5.19 5.67
C SER A 199 7.16 -4.47 4.62
N LYS A 200 7.90 -5.24 3.84
CA LYS A 200 8.75 -4.74 2.76
C LYS A 200 8.56 -5.57 1.51
N VAL A 201 8.79 -4.93 0.36
CA VAL A 201 9.09 -5.62 -0.90
C VAL A 201 10.60 -5.56 -1.11
N VAL A 202 11.24 -6.71 -1.22
CA VAL A 202 12.65 -6.84 -1.60
C VAL A 202 12.71 -7.27 -3.06
N VAL A 203 13.11 -6.37 -3.92
CA VAL A 203 13.27 -6.62 -5.34
C VAL A 203 14.69 -7.12 -5.58
N HIS A 204 14.83 -8.35 -6.04
CA HIS A 204 16.11 -8.96 -6.34
C HIS A 204 16.61 -8.60 -7.75
N PRO A 205 17.93 -8.49 -7.94
CA PRO A 205 18.49 -8.39 -9.29
C PRO A 205 18.22 -9.70 -10.09
N PRO A 206 18.34 -9.67 -11.42
CA PRO A 206 18.15 -10.85 -12.26
C PRO A 206 18.94 -12.07 -11.74
N GLY A 207 18.27 -13.23 -11.61
CA GLY A 207 18.82 -14.46 -11.05
C GLY A 207 18.98 -14.50 -9.52
N GLY A 208 18.86 -13.36 -8.83
CA GLY A 208 19.00 -13.29 -7.37
C GLY A 208 17.76 -13.81 -6.64
N PHE A 209 16.59 -13.67 -7.23
CA PHE A 209 15.35 -14.15 -6.65
C PHE A 209 15.28 -15.66 -6.55
N GLU A 210 15.63 -16.36 -7.61
CA GLU A 210 15.62 -17.82 -7.67
C GLU A 210 16.57 -18.43 -6.64
N LYS A 211 17.78 -17.86 -6.53
CA LYS A 211 18.75 -18.27 -5.52
C LYS A 211 18.22 -18.03 -4.10
N TRP A 212 17.66 -16.84 -3.84
CA TRP A 212 17.05 -16.54 -2.54
C TRP A 212 15.93 -17.54 -2.20
N LEU A 213 15.04 -17.85 -3.16
CA LEU A 213 13.91 -18.74 -2.94
C LEU A 213 14.36 -20.18 -2.66
N GLU A 214 15.42 -20.65 -3.35
CA GLU A 214 16.02 -21.95 -3.07
C GLU A 214 16.61 -22.01 -1.66
N ASP A 215 17.45 -21.02 -1.30
CA ASP A 215 18.10 -20.95 0.01
C ASP A 215 17.05 -20.82 1.16
N ALA A 216 16.03 -20.00 0.95
CA ALA A 216 14.96 -19.77 1.93
C ALA A 216 14.06 -21.00 2.12
N SER A 217 13.84 -21.79 1.08
CA SER A 217 13.02 -23.00 1.14
C SER A 217 13.73 -24.18 1.81
N ASN A 218 15.06 -24.18 1.84
CA ASN A 218 15.88 -25.26 2.37
C ASN A 218 16.36 -25.06 3.83
N ILE A 219 15.80 -24.08 4.53
CA ILE A 219 16.23 -23.72 5.90
C ILE A 219 16.35 -24.92 6.85
N LEU A 220 15.38 -25.83 6.81
CA LEU A 220 15.34 -27.00 7.70
C LEU A 220 16.43 -28.05 7.38
N ASN A 221 16.94 -28.02 6.17
CA ASN A 221 17.98 -28.95 5.72
C ASN A 221 19.41 -28.35 5.83
N THR A 222 19.50 -27.02 5.89
CA THR A 222 20.78 -26.29 5.81
C THR A 222 21.23 -25.70 7.15
N LEU A 223 20.31 -25.42 8.07
CA LEU A 223 20.59 -24.80 9.35
C LEU A 223 20.40 -25.77 10.54
N PRO A 224 21.16 -25.62 11.62
CA PRO A 224 20.89 -26.28 12.89
C PRO A 224 19.47 -25.97 13.38
N PRO A 225 18.79 -26.91 14.11
CA PRO A 225 17.37 -26.72 14.50
C PRO A 225 17.07 -25.42 15.25
N ALA A 226 17.96 -24.95 16.11
CA ALA A 226 17.77 -23.71 16.86
C ALA A 226 17.80 -22.47 15.95
N GLU A 227 18.76 -22.41 15.03
CA GLU A 227 18.88 -21.32 14.05
C GLU A 227 17.73 -21.34 13.03
N ALA A 228 17.35 -22.53 12.56
CA ALA A 228 16.17 -22.72 11.70
C ALA A 228 14.91 -22.24 12.42
N GLY A 229 14.73 -22.57 13.71
CA GLY A 229 13.62 -22.12 14.54
C GLY A 229 13.60 -20.60 14.73
N GLU A 230 14.74 -19.97 14.98
CA GLU A 230 14.84 -18.51 15.08
C GLU A 230 14.47 -17.84 13.74
N ARG A 231 14.95 -18.36 12.63
CA ARG A 231 14.63 -17.82 11.31
C ARG A 231 13.13 -17.96 11.00
N LEU A 232 12.55 -19.13 11.25
CA LEU A 232 11.11 -19.35 11.09
C LEU A 232 10.27 -18.45 12.01
N TYR A 233 10.70 -18.22 13.25
CA TYR A 233 10.05 -17.29 14.17
C TYR A 233 9.95 -15.87 13.57
N ARG A 234 10.98 -15.43 12.85
CA ARG A 234 11.00 -14.13 12.16
C ARG A 234 10.18 -14.13 10.88
N THR A 235 10.43 -15.08 9.98
CA THR A 235 9.85 -15.10 8.62
C THR A 235 8.38 -15.51 8.59
N ARG A 236 7.91 -16.25 9.61
CA ARG A 236 6.49 -16.60 9.76
C ARG A 236 5.68 -15.57 10.55
N GLY A 237 6.26 -14.42 10.88
CA GLY A 237 5.58 -13.34 11.58
C GLY A 237 5.29 -13.59 13.06
N CYS A 238 5.83 -14.67 13.67
CA CYS A 238 5.60 -14.99 15.08
C CYS A 238 6.10 -13.89 16.02
N ILE A 239 7.20 -13.21 15.63
CA ILE A 239 7.83 -12.10 16.36
C ILE A 239 6.88 -10.91 16.58
N GLN A 240 5.85 -10.74 15.76
CA GLN A 240 4.93 -9.61 15.87
C GLN A 240 4.01 -9.71 17.09
N CYS A 241 3.74 -10.93 17.53
CA CYS A 241 2.86 -11.18 18.68
C CYS A 241 3.61 -11.78 19.88
N HIS A 242 4.65 -12.58 19.65
CA HIS A 242 5.36 -13.33 20.67
C HIS A 242 6.78 -12.82 20.87
N SER A 243 7.20 -12.67 22.12
CA SER A 243 8.59 -12.33 22.48
C SER A 243 9.41 -13.57 22.80
N MET A 244 10.75 -13.47 22.67
CA MET A 244 11.70 -14.50 23.07
C MET A 244 12.41 -14.18 24.39
N ASP A 245 12.34 -12.92 24.84
CA ASP A 245 13.07 -12.39 26.00
C ASP A 245 12.26 -12.33 27.29
N GLY A 246 10.96 -12.60 27.23
CA GLY A 246 10.04 -12.51 28.36
C GLY A 246 9.25 -11.20 28.40
N ALA A 247 9.47 -10.28 27.49
CA ALA A 247 8.69 -9.05 27.39
C ALA A 247 7.20 -9.36 27.15
N ALA A 248 6.33 -8.57 27.75
CA ALA A 248 4.89 -8.66 27.50
C ALA A 248 4.59 -8.18 26.07
N GLY A 249 3.83 -8.97 25.31
CA GLY A 249 3.37 -8.66 23.97
C GLY A 249 1.88 -8.97 23.81
N ILE A 250 1.40 -8.93 22.57
CA ILE A 250 0.03 -9.32 22.20
C ILE A 250 -0.20 -10.82 22.52
N GLY A 251 0.80 -11.66 22.20
CA GLY A 251 0.83 -13.07 22.53
C GLY A 251 1.75 -13.36 23.72
N PRO A 252 1.65 -14.56 24.33
CA PRO A 252 2.54 -14.98 25.41
C PRO A 252 3.97 -15.13 24.90
N THR A 253 4.96 -14.84 25.78
CA THR A 253 6.37 -15.05 25.45
C THR A 253 6.70 -16.53 25.22
N PHE A 254 7.64 -16.81 24.33
CA PHE A 254 8.21 -18.16 24.14
C PHE A 254 9.29 -18.48 25.16
N ARG A 255 9.75 -17.50 25.94
CA ARG A 255 10.72 -17.73 27.02
C ARG A 255 10.15 -18.69 28.05
N GLY A 256 10.87 -19.78 28.33
CA GLY A 256 10.46 -20.81 29.28
C GLY A 256 9.22 -21.61 28.87
N LEU A 257 8.90 -21.65 27.57
CA LEU A 257 7.74 -22.40 27.06
C LEU A 257 7.93 -23.91 27.17
N VAL A 258 9.17 -24.39 26.97
CA VAL A 258 9.51 -25.83 27.06
C VAL A 258 9.42 -26.29 28.51
N GLY A 259 8.66 -27.38 28.76
CA GLY A 259 8.44 -27.94 30.10
C GLY A 259 7.39 -27.23 30.97
N THR A 260 6.73 -26.18 30.45
CA THR A 260 5.62 -25.52 31.17
C THR A 260 4.27 -26.13 30.81
N GLN A 261 3.46 -26.45 31.84
CA GLN A 261 2.06 -26.82 31.64
C GLN A 261 1.20 -25.55 31.56
N ARG A 262 0.49 -25.35 30.44
CA ARG A 262 -0.46 -24.25 30.28
C ARG A 262 -1.86 -24.79 30.07
N ALA A 263 -2.86 -24.13 30.69
CA ALA A 263 -4.26 -24.41 30.42
C ALA A 263 -4.60 -24.04 28.95
N MET A 264 -5.15 -24.99 28.22
CA MET A 264 -5.66 -24.75 26.86
C MET A 264 -7.05 -24.11 26.92
N ARG A 265 -7.36 -23.24 26.00
CA ARG A 265 -8.75 -22.74 25.80
C ARG A 265 -9.62 -23.94 25.44
N GLY A 266 -10.46 -24.44 26.37
CA GLY A 266 -11.26 -25.66 26.20
C GLY A 266 -11.05 -26.74 27.27
N GLY A 267 -10.28 -26.45 28.35
CA GLY A 267 -10.21 -27.32 29.54
C GLY A 267 -9.23 -28.50 29.48
N GLY A 268 -8.46 -28.65 28.38
CA GLY A 268 -7.39 -29.66 28.29
C GLY A 268 -6.05 -29.13 28.76
N ARG A 269 -5.26 -29.91 29.50
CA ARG A 269 -3.85 -29.61 29.78
C ARG A 269 -2.98 -30.18 28.66
N GLY A 270 -2.34 -29.33 27.88
CA GLY A 270 -1.35 -29.74 26.88
C GLY A 270 0.04 -29.81 27.53
N ASP A 271 0.63 -30.99 27.56
CA ASP A 271 2.06 -31.19 27.83
C ASP A 271 2.80 -31.11 26.49
N ARG A 272 3.73 -30.15 26.35
CA ARG A 272 4.63 -30.06 25.18
C ARG A 272 6.02 -30.46 25.62
N ARG A 273 6.41 -31.64 25.23
CA ARG A 273 7.79 -32.14 25.36
C ARG A 273 8.71 -31.55 24.30
#